data_b6b9b86d660d320b0528bd3e26039310
#
_entry.id   b6b9b86d660d320b0528bd3e26039310
#
_cell.length_a   1.000
_cell.length_b   1.000
_cell.length_c   1.000
_cell.angle_alpha   90.00
_cell.angle_beta   90.00
_cell.angle_gamma   90.00
#
_symmetry.space_group_name_H-M   'P 1'
#
loop_
_entity.id
_entity.type
_entity.pdbx_description
1 polymer ?
#
loop_
_entity_poly.entity_id
_entity_poly.type
_entity_poly.pdbx_seq_one_letter_code
_entity_poly.pdbx_strand_id
1 'polypeptide(L)'
;TLVGEMHSGTVDTLLMFDTNPCYAAPADLDFRGALARVRERAAFSYYEDETANRCTDFAPTAHFLESWGDARAYDGTVSMIQPLIQPLVGAKTHSEILAALAGEPNPDAYRLLHGYWSAPGRLDPDGWSRAVQDGLVAGTAAPRVTVDPDSEAVARLVHGFQPAAAPAAPEIELELYPSPTVYDGRFANNAWLLEQPEPITKLTWDNAALMSAATARRLCVSNEDVVELRASGAVTRAPVLIAPGLADDVVAVWLGYGRSGAEKLGSVGFNAYPLRTRTALHHVAAESVRRVHGNHLLAQTQIQFSMEGRPAALKRTLEGYRERPDFTAEYKGPVDSILPEVDFRGPQWAMSIDLSICSGCSACMVACQSENNLLIVGKDNVLRHRQMHWLRIDTYYSGIPGEPGLIHQPMLCQHCEKAPCEYVCPVNATVHSPDGLNEMVYNRCVGTRFCSNNCPYKVRRFNWFDFTELLATNRGLVQLHYNPEVTVRERGVMEKCTYCVQRIRAADIRSRIEKRDIRPGEVVTSCQAACPTGAIQFGSLTDRDTPMVRWRQQQRSFAVLHDQGTQPRTYYLARIENPNPDLVGYRSDEGSG
;
A
#
# COMPACT_ATOMS: atom_id res chain seq x y z
N THR A 1 23.37 2.46 25.76
CA THR A 1 24.39 3.47 25.99
C THR A 1 23.77 4.85 26.12
N LEU A 2 23.28 5.50 25.02
CA LEU A 2 22.75 6.88 25.05
C LEU A 2 21.67 7.12 26.13
N VAL A 3 20.65 6.25 26.23
CA VAL A 3 19.58 6.42 27.23
C VAL A 3 20.13 6.32 28.67
N GLY A 4 21.13 5.46 28.91
CA GLY A 4 21.83 5.38 30.21
C GLY A 4 22.58 6.67 30.52
N GLU A 5 23.24 7.26 29.54
CA GLU A 5 23.96 8.54 29.67
C GLU A 5 22.98 9.70 29.90
N MET A 6 21.80 9.69 29.23
CA MET A 6 20.72 10.65 29.51
C MET A 6 20.22 10.52 30.96
N HIS A 7 20.01 9.30 31.45
CA HIS A 7 19.59 9.06 32.84
C HIS A 7 20.64 9.49 33.87
N SER A 8 21.93 9.35 33.55
CA SER A 8 23.03 9.81 34.44
C SER A 8 23.26 11.32 34.36
N GLY A 9 22.58 12.04 33.44
CA GLY A 9 22.73 13.49 33.26
C GLY A 9 24.04 13.90 32.58
N THR A 10 24.69 12.98 31.87
CA THR A 10 25.93 13.27 31.11
C THR A 10 25.64 13.85 29.71
N VAL A 11 24.38 13.75 29.22
CA VAL A 11 23.94 14.35 27.98
C VAL A 11 23.29 15.71 28.29
N ASP A 12 23.93 16.78 27.89
CA ASP A 12 23.44 18.13 28.09
C ASP A 12 22.54 18.59 26.93
N THR A 13 22.89 18.24 25.70
CA THR A 13 22.16 18.60 24.48
C THR A 13 21.88 17.38 23.64
N LEU A 14 20.64 17.22 23.18
CA LEU A 14 20.20 16.14 22.29
C LEU A 14 19.48 16.68 21.06
N LEU A 15 20.00 16.36 19.90
CA LEU A 15 19.38 16.68 18.61
C LEU A 15 18.78 15.39 18.00
N MET A 16 17.52 15.43 17.62
CA MET A 16 16.80 14.28 17.09
C MET A 16 16.25 14.62 15.70
N PHE A 17 16.63 13.80 14.69
CA PHE A 17 16.22 14.01 13.30
C PHE A 17 15.31 12.86 12.84
N ASP A 18 14.11 13.19 12.33
CA ASP A 18 13.11 12.27 11.76
C ASP A 18 12.86 10.99 12.57
N THR A 19 12.90 11.12 13.90
CA THR A 19 12.71 9.99 14.82
C THR A 19 11.75 10.35 15.94
N ASN A 20 10.94 9.38 16.37
CA ASN A 20 9.95 9.56 17.43
C ASN A 20 10.13 8.53 18.57
N PRO A 21 11.24 8.59 19.32
CA PRO A 21 11.52 7.60 20.36
C PRO A 21 10.57 7.69 21.56
N CYS A 22 9.91 8.82 21.82
CA CYS A 22 8.88 8.90 22.87
C CYS A 22 7.66 8.03 22.56
N TYR A 23 7.45 7.67 21.30
CA TYR A 23 6.40 6.75 20.87
C TYR A 23 6.92 5.33 20.66
N ALA A 24 8.06 5.17 19.96
CA ALA A 24 8.49 3.91 19.38
C ALA A 24 9.64 3.19 20.15
N ALA A 25 10.29 3.84 21.10
CA ALA A 25 11.37 3.20 21.87
C ALA A 25 10.83 2.04 22.72
N PRO A 26 11.64 0.97 22.91
CA PRO A 26 11.30 -0.10 23.84
C PRO A 26 10.94 0.41 25.23
N ALA A 27 9.86 -0.13 25.82
CA ALA A 27 9.28 0.40 27.06
C ALA A 27 10.26 0.31 28.27
N ASP A 28 11.10 -0.72 28.30
CA ASP A 28 12.09 -0.95 29.34
C ASP A 28 13.27 0.04 29.33
N LEU A 29 13.35 0.92 28.31
CA LEU A 29 14.34 1.99 28.27
C LEU A 29 13.93 3.24 29.05
N ASP A 30 12.64 3.44 29.29
CA ASP A 30 12.09 4.68 29.83
C ASP A 30 12.66 5.94 29.12
N PHE A 31 12.61 5.93 27.78
CA PHE A 31 13.16 7.05 27.00
C PHE A 31 12.55 8.40 27.39
N ARG A 32 11.25 8.41 27.73
CA ARG A 32 10.55 9.66 28.13
C ARG A 32 11.13 10.23 29.42
N GLY A 33 11.38 9.38 30.42
CA GLY A 33 12.02 9.78 31.67
C GLY A 33 13.47 10.23 31.48
N ALA A 34 14.21 9.54 30.60
CA ALA A 34 15.57 9.92 30.23
C ALA A 34 15.61 11.29 29.52
N LEU A 35 14.72 11.50 28.53
CA LEU A 35 14.64 12.75 27.76
C LEU A 35 14.35 13.95 28.67
N ALA A 36 13.52 13.78 29.69
CA ALA A 36 13.20 14.85 30.64
C ALA A 36 14.43 15.36 31.44
N ARG A 37 15.50 14.59 31.51
CA ARG A 37 16.74 14.97 32.20
C ARG A 37 17.75 15.71 31.32
N VAL A 38 17.57 15.67 30.01
CA VAL A 38 18.41 16.41 29.06
C VAL A 38 17.98 17.88 29.07
N ARG A 39 18.93 18.79 29.23
CA ARG A 39 18.62 20.24 29.36
C ARG A 39 18.11 20.82 28.05
N GLU A 40 18.88 20.67 26.97
CA GLU A 40 18.56 21.19 25.64
C GLU A 40 18.11 20.02 24.73
N ARG A 41 16.88 20.07 24.24
CA ARG A 41 16.29 19.02 23.44
C ARG A 41 15.68 19.64 22.19
N ALA A 42 16.22 19.32 21.03
CA ALA A 42 15.68 19.79 19.76
C ALA A 42 15.21 18.62 18.89
N ALA A 43 14.00 18.72 18.38
CA ALA A 43 13.45 17.78 17.42
C ALA A 43 13.32 18.44 16.05
N PHE A 44 13.79 17.72 15.04
CA PHE A 44 13.72 18.08 13.63
C PHE A 44 12.97 17.00 12.89
N SER A 45 11.72 17.24 12.52
CA SER A 45 10.86 16.23 11.88
C SER A 45 9.74 16.87 11.08
N TYR A 46 9.00 16.08 10.29
CA TYR A 46 7.86 16.59 9.50
C TYR A 46 6.69 17.05 10.35
N TYR A 47 6.52 16.47 11.53
CA TYR A 47 5.37 16.71 12.40
C TYR A 47 5.81 16.99 13.84
N GLU A 48 5.06 17.81 14.54
CA GLU A 48 5.17 17.98 15.98
C GLU A 48 4.56 16.76 16.69
N ASP A 49 5.36 15.71 16.81
CA ASP A 49 4.97 14.40 17.34
C ASP A 49 5.18 14.27 18.85
N GLU A 50 5.03 13.04 19.40
CA GLU A 50 5.17 12.77 20.83
C GLU A 50 6.56 13.13 21.39
N THR A 51 7.59 13.07 20.55
CA THR A 51 8.96 13.46 20.92
C THR A 51 9.12 14.97 20.86
N ALA A 52 8.70 15.58 19.75
CA ALA A 52 8.75 17.02 19.56
C ALA A 52 8.01 17.78 20.68
N ASN A 53 6.82 17.29 21.06
CA ASN A 53 6.03 17.86 22.18
C ASN A 53 6.73 17.79 23.56
N ARG A 54 7.87 17.11 23.67
CA ARG A 54 8.69 17.03 24.89
C ARG A 54 10.05 17.70 24.75
N CYS A 55 10.30 18.28 23.58
CA CYS A 55 11.52 19.02 23.32
C CYS A 55 11.41 20.49 23.76
N THR A 56 12.55 21.15 23.97
CA THR A 56 12.64 22.60 24.20
C THR A 56 12.43 23.35 22.89
N ASP A 57 12.89 22.74 21.78
CA ASP A 57 12.85 23.33 20.46
C ASP A 57 12.34 22.34 19.43
N PHE A 58 11.60 22.85 18.47
CA PHE A 58 11.12 22.11 17.31
C PHE A 58 11.30 22.94 16.04
N ALA A 59 11.78 22.29 14.98
CA ALA A 59 11.78 22.89 13.66
C ALA A 59 11.36 21.84 12.60
N PRO A 60 10.49 22.22 11.63
CA PRO A 60 10.06 21.31 10.60
C PRO A 60 11.19 21.02 9.61
N THR A 61 11.37 19.74 9.24
CA THR A 61 12.29 19.32 8.19
C THR A 61 11.62 19.33 6.82
N ALA A 62 12.39 19.67 5.78
CA ALA A 62 11.93 19.66 4.40
C ALA A 62 11.79 18.22 3.92
N HIS A 63 10.67 17.95 3.25
CA HIS A 63 10.46 16.67 2.58
C HIS A 63 11.44 16.51 1.41
N PHE A 64 11.84 15.28 1.06
CA PHE A 64 12.77 15.04 -0.05
C PHE A 64 12.24 15.54 -1.41
N LEU A 65 10.93 15.68 -1.60
CA LEU A 65 10.33 16.29 -2.78
C LEU A 65 10.42 17.82 -2.80
N GLU A 66 10.83 18.45 -1.70
CA GLU A 66 10.96 19.90 -1.51
C GLU A 66 12.40 20.38 -1.48
N SER A 67 13.37 19.48 -1.59
CA SER A 67 14.77 19.81 -1.29
C SER A 67 15.77 19.09 -2.16
N TRP A 68 16.94 19.70 -2.33
CA TRP A 68 18.10 19.06 -2.90
C TRP A 68 18.77 18.14 -1.88
N GLY A 69 19.24 16.98 -2.36
CA GLY A 69 19.97 16.02 -1.57
C GLY A 69 20.54 14.88 -2.40
N ASP A 70 21.13 13.93 -1.75
CA ASP A 70 21.53 12.66 -2.34
C ASP A 70 21.24 11.49 -1.41
N ALA A 71 21.22 10.30 -1.97
CA ALA A 71 21.08 9.07 -1.21
C ALA A 71 21.99 7.99 -1.79
N ARG A 72 22.64 7.22 -0.91
CA ARG A 72 23.48 6.09 -1.30
C ARG A 72 22.72 4.79 -1.11
N ALA A 73 22.53 4.05 -2.22
CA ALA A 73 21.93 2.71 -2.19
C ALA A 73 22.87 1.69 -1.53
N TYR A 74 22.34 0.50 -1.23
CA TYR A 74 23.09 -0.57 -0.58
C TYR A 74 24.32 -1.03 -1.38
N ASP A 75 24.21 -1.03 -2.71
CA ASP A 75 25.31 -1.36 -3.63
C ASP A 75 26.33 -0.22 -3.81
N GLY A 76 26.16 0.89 -3.10
CA GLY A 76 27.03 2.07 -3.20
C GLY A 76 26.61 3.09 -4.26
N THR A 77 25.64 2.78 -5.14
CA THR A 77 25.14 3.73 -6.14
C THR A 77 24.55 4.96 -5.45
N VAL A 78 24.98 6.14 -5.90
CA VAL A 78 24.45 7.41 -5.40
C VAL A 78 23.39 7.95 -6.35
N SER A 79 22.22 8.27 -5.81
CA SER A 79 21.11 8.93 -6.52
C SER A 79 21.03 10.39 -6.12
N MET A 80 20.77 11.28 -7.09
CA MET A 80 20.50 12.69 -6.85
C MET A 80 19.02 12.90 -6.54
N ILE A 81 18.73 13.59 -5.44
CA ILE A 81 17.39 14.01 -5.04
C ILE A 81 17.23 15.47 -5.47
N GLN A 82 16.21 15.73 -6.28
CA GLN A 82 15.90 17.06 -6.82
C GLN A 82 14.51 17.49 -6.36
N PRO A 83 14.32 18.75 -5.93
CA PRO A 83 13.01 19.22 -5.51
C PRO A 83 12.03 19.27 -6.70
N LEU A 84 10.81 18.81 -6.49
CA LEU A 84 9.70 18.93 -7.44
C LEU A 84 8.85 20.16 -7.15
N ILE A 85 8.87 20.63 -5.90
CA ILE A 85 8.14 21.80 -5.42
C ILE A 85 9.02 22.62 -4.46
N GLN A 86 8.66 23.86 -4.25
CA GLN A 86 9.21 24.67 -3.17
C GLN A 86 8.72 24.17 -1.80
N PRO A 87 9.51 24.33 -0.71
CA PRO A 87 9.05 23.99 0.62
C PRO A 87 7.69 24.62 0.94
N LEU A 88 6.72 23.80 1.35
CA LEU A 88 5.35 24.24 1.66
C LEU A 88 5.29 25.12 2.91
N VAL A 89 6.22 24.91 3.83
CA VAL A 89 6.42 25.70 5.04
C VAL A 89 7.90 26.11 5.11
N GLY A 90 8.29 26.95 6.05
CA GLY A 90 9.69 27.38 6.20
C GLY A 90 10.64 26.26 6.66
N ALA A 91 10.47 25.06 6.14
CA ALA A 91 11.22 23.86 6.48
C ALA A 91 12.67 23.91 5.95
N LYS A 92 13.59 23.24 6.64
CA LYS A 92 15.00 23.11 6.30
C LYS A 92 15.44 21.66 6.19
N THR A 93 16.39 21.38 5.31
CA THR A 93 16.98 20.03 5.22
C THR A 93 17.89 19.74 6.41
N HIS A 94 18.16 18.45 6.66
CA HIS A 94 19.13 18.06 7.70
C HIS A 94 20.51 18.66 7.44
N SER A 95 20.96 18.72 6.17
CA SER A 95 22.25 19.32 5.79
C SER A 95 22.29 20.83 6.08
N GLU A 96 21.22 21.58 5.81
CA GLU A 96 21.13 22.99 6.15
C GLU A 96 21.18 23.22 7.67
N ILE A 97 20.42 22.41 8.43
CA ILE A 97 20.41 22.49 9.90
C ILE A 97 21.79 22.21 10.46
N LEU A 98 22.44 21.13 10.02
CA LEU A 98 23.80 20.77 10.47
C LEU A 98 24.85 21.79 10.07
N ALA A 99 24.76 22.36 8.87
CA ALA A 99 25.65 23.43 8.42
C ALA A 99 25.48 24.71 9.26
N ALA A 100 24.23 25.08 9.58
CA ALA A 100 23.94 26.20 10.47
C ALA A 100 24.53 26.00 11.88
N LEU A 101 24.37 24.78 12.44
CA LEU A 101 24.99 24.40 13.71
C LEU A 101 26.52 24.41 13.67
N ALA A 102 27.11 24.13 12.50
CA ALA A 102 28.55 24.24 12.26
C ALA A 102 29.03 25.70 12.04
N GLY A 103 28.13 26.68 12.08
CA GLY A 103 28.43 28.11 11.97
C GLY A 103 28.36 28.66 10.55
N GLU A 104 27.82 27.92 9.59
CA GLU A 104 27.61 28.44 8.22
C GLU A 104 26.43 29.41 8.22
N PRO A 105 26.61 30.68 7.82
CA PRO A 105 25.52 31.64 7.74
C PRO A 105 24.67 31.37 6.49
N ASN A 106 23.35 31.28 6.67
CA ASN A 106 22.38 31.06 5.59
C ASN A 106 22.71 29.85 4.68
N PRO A 107 22.81 28.64 5.23
CA PRO A 107 23.08 27.44 4.46
C PRO A 107 21.96 27.18 3.45
N ASP A 108 22.34 26.66 2.27
CA ASP A 108 21.44 26.36 1.17
C ASP A 108 21.69 24.94 0.67
N ALA A 109 20.65 24.14 0.58
CA ALA A 109 20.74 22.72 0.29
C ALA A 109 21.43 22.44 -1.07
N TYR A 110 21.12 23.23 -2.12
CA TYR A 110 21.76 23.08 -3.42
C TYR A 110 23.26 23.41 -3.35
N ARG A 111 23.63 24.53 -2.72
CA ARG A 111 25.05 24.92 -2.60
C ARG A 111 25.86 23.91 -1.81
N LEU A 112 25.30 23.38 -0.72
CA LEU A 112 25.94 22.34 0.08
C LEU A 112 26.18 21.07 -0.74
N LEU A 113 25.17 20.59 -1.45
CA LEU A 113 25.25 19.39 -2.29
C LEU A 113 26.19 19.59 -3.47
N HIS A 114 26.02 20.70 -4.21
CA HIS A 114 26.88 21.03 -5.35
C HIS A 114 28.33 21.21 -4.93
N GLY A 115 28.59 21.93 -3.82
CA GLY A 115 29.93 22.10 -3.27
C GLY A 115 30.60 20.78 -2.88
N TYR A 116 29.83 19.84 -2.31
CA TYR A 116 30.34 18.51 -1.98
C TYR A 116 30.75 17.74 -3.24
N TRP A 117 29.90 17.70 -4.25
CA TRP A 117 30.14 16.90 -5.46
C TRP A 117 31.10 17.55 -6.45
N SER A 118 31.25 18.88 -6.44
CA SER A 118 32.20 19.62 -7.26
C SER A 118 33.60 19.74 -6.60
N ALA A 119 33.81 19.14 -5.45
CA ALA A 119 35.13 19.12 -4.80
C ALA A 119 36.16 18.33 -5.65
N PRO A 120 37.46 18.69 -5.58
CA PRO A 120 38.50 18.01 -6.33
C PRO A 120 38.48 16.48 -6.17
N GLY A 121 38.56 15.77 -7.28
CA GLY A 121 38.53 14.29 -7.29
C GLY A 121 37.11 13.66 -7.30
N ARG A 122 36.06 14.47 -7.43
CA ARG A 122 34.66 13.99 -7.53
C ARG A 122 34.12 14.25 -8.94
N LEU A 123 33.18 15.15 -9.11
CA LEU A 123 32.56 15.46 -10.42
C LEU A 123 33.12 16.76 -11.00
N ASP A 124 33.41 16.76 -12.31
CA ASP A 124 33.59 17.97 -13.07
C ASP A 124 32.22 18.59 -13.44
N PRO A 125 32.14 19.79 -14.00
CA PRO A 125 30.88 20.44 -14.35
C PRO A 125 29.99 19.61 -15.29
N ASP A 126 30.58 18.88 -16.23
CA ASP A 126 29.85 18.01 -17.15
C ASP A 126 29.34 16.75 -16.41
N GLY A 127 30.14 16.21 -15.50
CA GLY A 127 29.75 15.10 -14.60
C GLY A 127 28.61 15.48 -13.69
N TRP A 128 28.63 16.69 -13.12
CA TRP A 128 27.52 17.22 -12.33
C TRP A 128 26.22 17.30 -13.18
N SER A 129 26.32 17.91 -14.36
CA SER A 129 25.17 18.08 -15.26
C SER A 129 24.56 16.73 -15.65
N ARG A 130 25.40 15.73 -15.96
CA ARG A 130 24.96 14.36 -16.24
C ARG A 130 24.33 13.72 -15.03
N ALA A 131 24.93 13.84 -13.85
CA ALA A 131 24.37 13.25 -12.61
C ALA A 131 22.98 13.80 -12.28
N VAL A 132 22.76 15.10 -12.49
CA VAL A 132 21.45 15.74 -12.32
C VAL A 132 20.45 15.26 -13.40
N GLN A 133 20.89 15.14 -14.66
CA GLN A 133 20.06 14.67 -15.76
C GLN A 133 19.66 13.20 -15.60
N ASP A 134 20.60 12.34 -15.25
CA ASP A 134 20.40 10.90 -15.15
C ASP A 134 19.78 10.48 -13.78
N GLY A 135 19.85 11.39 -12.80
CA GLY A 135 19.44 11.11 -11.42
C GLY A 135 20.43 10.23 -10.66
N LEU A 136 21.59 9.89 -11.24
CA LEU A 136 22.58 8.98 -10.69
C LEU A 136 24.00 9.51 -10.88
N VAL A 137 24.87 9.24 -9.90
CA VAL A 137 26.31 9.49 -10.03
C VAL A 137 26.99 8.24 -10.59
N ALA A 138 27.45 8.31 -11.82
CA ALA A 138 28.11 7.20 -12.49
C ALA A 138 29.37 6.73 -11.74
N GLY A 139 29.61 5.43 -11.72
CA GLY A 139 30.80 4.82 -11.12
C GLY A 139 30.84 4.78 -9.60
N THR A 140 29.74 5.08 -8.90
CA THR A 140 29.66 5.03 -7.45
C THR A 140 29.23 3.66 -6.90
N ALA A 141 28.71 2.76 -7.77
CA ALA A 141 28.41 1.39 -7.35
C ALA A 141 29.69 0.67 -6.90
N ALA A 142 29.58 -0.05 -5.79
CA ALA A 142 30.66 -0.90 -5.30
C ALA A 142 30.98 -2.03 -6.30
N PRO A 143 32.26 -2.39 -6.47
CA PRO A 143 32.61 -3.52 -7.34
C PRO A 143 31.99 -4.81 -6.78
N ARG A 144 31.50 -5.66 -7.68
CA ARG A 144 31.02 -6.99 -7.28
C ARG A 144 32.18 -7.82 -6.75
N VAL A 145 32.00 -8.36 -5.56
CA VAL A 145 32.96 -9.28 -4.93
C VAL A 145 32.34 -10.67 -4.95
N THR A 146 33.07 -11.63 -5.48
CA THR A 146 32.71 -13.05 -5.34
C THR A 146 33.16 -13.51 -3.95
N VAL A 147 32.25 -13.96 -3.13
CA VAL A 147 32.54 -14.52 -1.81
C VAL A 147 32.15 -15.99 -1.81
N ASP A 148 33.09 -16.85 -1.46
CA ASP A 148 32.78 -18.24 -1.16
C ASP A 148 32.38 -18.34 0.31
N PRO A 149 31.27 -19.05 0.64
CA PRO A 149 30.87 -19.27 2.02
C PRO A 149 31.96 -20.04 2.77
N ASP A 150 32.41 -19.55 3.92
CA ASP A 150 33.23 -20.34 4.84
C ASP A 150 32.34 -21.41 5.49
N SER A 151 32.33 -22.61 4.87
CA SER A 151 31.50 -23.74 5.29
C SER A 151 31.81 -24.18 6.72
N GLU A 152 33.08 -24.03 7.19
CA GLU A 152 33.45 -24.36 8.57
C GLU A 152 32.93 -23.31 9.55
N ALA A 153 32.98 -22.02 9.19
CA ALA A 153 32.41 -20.97 10.02
C ALA A 153 30.89 -21.12 10.11
N VAL A 154 30.22 -21.43 9.03
CA VAL A 154 28.77 -21.71 8.99
C VAL A 154 28.46 -22.92 9.88
N ALA A 155 29.21 -24.03 9.75
CA ALA A 155 29.01 -25.21 10.56
C ALA A 155 29.23 -24.90 12.05
N ARG A 156 30.29 -24.15 12.41
CA ARG A 156 30.54 -23.72 13.81
C ARG A 156 29.38 -22.87 14.35
N LEU A 157 28.84 -21.95 13.58
CA LEU A 157 27.70 -21.13 13.98
C LEU A 157 26.45 -21.98 14.19
N VAL A 158 26.14 -22.89 13.26
CA VAL A 158 24.99 -23.80 13.36
C VAL A 158 25.14 -24.76 14.56
N HIS A 159 26.31 -25.35 14.76
CA HIS A 159 26.57 -26.23 15.93
C HIS A 159 26.63 -25.45 17.25
N GLY A 160 27.06 -24.18 17.21
CA GLY A 160 27.06 -23.30 18.39
C GLY A 160 25.68 -22.72 18.71
N PHE A 161 24.77 -22.79 17.75
CA PHE A 161 23.37 -22.40 17.96
C PHE A 161 22.68 -23.52 18.76
N GLN A 162 22.79 -23.43 20.06
CA GLN A 162 21.89 -24.15 20.95
C GLN A 162 20.64 -23.29 21.05
N PRO A 163 19.48 -23.75 20.56
CA PRO A 163 18.22 -23.09 20.92
C PRO A 163 18.26 -23.04 22.45
N ALA A 164 18.14 -21.85 23.01
CA ALA A 164 17.90 -21.71 24.45
C ALA A 164 16.78 -22.71 24.77
N ALA A 165 17.00 -23.55 25.84
CA ALA A 165 15.97 -24.48 26.26
C ALA A 165 14.66 -23.71 26.27
N ALA A 166 13.76 -24.07 25.39
CA ALA A 166 12.54 -23.29 25.18
C ALA A 166 11.90 -23.13 26.56
N PRO A 167 11.78 -21.91 27.10
CA PRO A 167 10.94 -21.72 28.27
C PRO A 167 9.64 -22.42 27.97
N ALA A 168 8.99 -23.03 28.97
CA ALA A 168 7.72 -23.69 28.79
C ALA A 168 6.88 -22.80 27.87
N ALA A 169 6.44 -23.33 26.71
CA ALA A 169 5.79 -22.53 25.67
C ALA A 169 4.76 -21.62 26.33
N PRO A 170 4.78 -20.31 26.11
CA PRO A 170 3.80 -19.42 26.69
C PRO A 170 2.42 -19.88 26.24
N GLU A 171 1.40 -19.74 27.10
CA GLU A 171 0.03 -20.07 26.71
C GLU A 171 -0.40 -19.27 25.46
N ILE A 172 0.10 -18.05 25.33
CA ILE A 172 -0.11 -17.19 24.14
C ILE A 172 1.17 -16.39 23.87
N GLU A 173 1.54 -16.34 22.61
CA GLU A 173 2.59 -15.48 22.10
C GLU A 173 2.01 -14.25 21.43
N LEU A 174 2.54 -13.06 21.74
CA LEU A 174 2.21 -11.83 21.03
C LEU A 174 3.27 -11.58 19.96
N GLU A 175 2.84 -11.42 18.73
CA GLU A 175 3.66 -10.98 17.61
C GLU A 175 3.42 -9.51 17.30
N LEU A 176 4.49 -8.73 17.24
CA LEU A 176 4.46 -7.28 17.06
C LEU A 176 5.21 -6.89 15.80
N TYR A 177 4.52 -6.41 14.78
CA TYR A 177 5.15 -5.97 13.54
C TYR A 177 4.68 -4.61 13.06
N PRO A 178 5.51 -3.96 12.21
CA PRO A 178 5.08 -2.73 11.54
C PRO A 178 3.81 -2.95 10.73
N SER A 179 2.92 -1.97 10.76
CA SER A 179 1.72 -2.00 9.94
C SER A 179 2.07 -2.00 8.45
N PRO A 180 1.39 -2.78 7.60
CA PRO A 180 1.57 -2.71 6.15
C PRO A 180 1.10 -1.39 5.53
N THR A 181 0.36 -0.56 6.25
CA THR A 181 -0.16 0.73 5.77
C THR A 181 0.56 1.93 6.38
N VAL A 182 0.62 2.04 7.71
CA VAL A 182 1.23 3.19 8.42
C VAL A 182 2.63 2.91 8.94
N TYR A 183 3.17 1.71 8.70
CA TYR A 183 4.50 1.23 9.07
C TYR A 183 4.71 1.27 10.60
N ASP A 184 5.70 2.03 11.05
CA ASP A 184 6.04 2.21 12.47
C ASP A 184 5.29 3.41 13.12
N GLY A 185 4.37 4.01 12.39
CA GLY A 185 3.60 5.19 12.79
C GLY A 185 4.08 6.50 12.16
N ARG A 186 5.20 6.50 11.42
CA ARG A 186 5.65 7.72 10.71
C ARG A 186 4.67 8.20 9.65
N PHE A 187 3.86 7.29 9.12
CA PHE A 187 2.82 7.59 8.12
C PHE A 187 1.41 7.67 8.71
N ALA A 188 1.25 7.61 10.03
CA ALA A 188 -0.08 7.64 10.66
C ALA A 188 -0.86 8.94 10.46
N ASN A 189 -0.22 10.02 10.03
CA ASN A 189 -0.88 11.27 9.66
C ASN A 189 -1.29 11.33 8.17
N ASN A 190 -1.13 10.24 7.41
CA ASN A 190 -1.56 10.14 6.03
C ASN A 190 -2.93 9.41 5.96
N ALA A 191 -3.97 10.18 5.67
CA ALA A 191 -5.34 9.68 5.64
C ALA A 191 -5.60 8.65 4.54
N TRP A 192 -4.92 8.74 3.40
CA TRP A 192 -5.01 7.71 2.35
C TRP A 192 -4.48 6.37 2.83
N LEU A 193 -3.37 6.36 3.58
CA LEU A 193 -2.79 5.13 4.13
C LEU A 193 -3.63 4.57 5.29
N LEU A 194 -4.29 5.42 6.09
CA LEU A 194 -5.23 4.97 7.11
C LEU A 194 -6.50 4.35 6.52
N GLU A 195 -7.00 4.88 5.40
CA GLU A 195 -8.18 4.32 4.71
C GLU A 195 -7.83 3.19 3.75
N GLN A 196 -6.53 2.99 3.44
CA GLN A 196 -6.11 1.86 2.65
C GLN A 196 -6.38 0.55 3.39
N PRO A 197 -7.16 -0.39 2.78
CA PRO A 197 -7.39 -1.66 3.43
C PRO A 197 -6.11 -2.47 3.57
N GLU A 198 -5.94 -3.05 4.73
CA GLU A 198 -4.87 -4.01 4.96
C GLU A 198 -5.00 -5.18 3.97
N PRO A 199 -3.89 -5.68 3.42
CA PRO A 199 -3.90 -6.65 2.33
C PRO A 199 -4.73 -7.93 2.56
N ILE A 200 -4.81 -8.44 3.77
CA ILE A 200 -5.49 -9.71 4.11
C ILE A 200 -6.83 -9.46 4.77
N THR A 201 -6.85 -8.76 5.89
CA THR A 201 -8.05 -8.55 6.73
C THR A 201 -9.00 -7.50 6.19
N LYS A 202 -8.54 -6.65 5.28
CA LYS A 202 -9.28 -5.49 4.74
C LYS A 202 -9.67 -4.45 5.78
N LEU A 203 -9.02 -4.48 6.93
CA LEU A 203 -9.20 -3.50 7.99
C LEU A 203 -8.66 -2.13 7.56
N THR A 204 -9.37 -1.07 7.94
CA THR A 204 -9.01 0.33 7.70
C THR A 204 -9.17 1.11 9.00
N TRP A 205 -8.45 2.22 9.15
CA TRP A 205 -8.59 3.17 10.26
C TRP A 205 -8.36 2.60 11.65
N ASP A 206 -7.84 1.37 11.76
CA ASP A 206 -7.58 0.69 13.03
C ASP A 206 -6.47 -0.35 12.89
N ASN A 207 -5.97 -0.78 14.03
CA ASN A 207 -5.32 -2.07 14.20
C ASN A 207 -6.15 -2.94 15.14
N ALA A 208 -5.89 -4.25 15.14
CA ALA A 208 -6.63 -5.22 15.93
C ALA A 208 -5.69 -6.27 16.52
N ALA A 209 -6.13 -6.95 17.56
CA ALA A 209 -5.54 -8.19 18.04
C ALA A 209 -6.01 -9.32 17.12
N LEU A 210 -5.16 -9.71 16.16
CA LEU A 210 -5.46 -10.78 15.22
C LEU A 210 -5.20 -12.12 15.87
N MET A 211 -6.11 -13.06 15.73
CA MET A 211 -5.94 -14.42 16.28
C MET A 211 -6.70 -15.46 15.46
N SER A 212 -6.28 -16.71 15.57
CA SER A 212 -6.99 -17.82 14.92
C SER A 212 -8.38 -18.04 15.53
N ALA A 213 -9.25 -18.71 14.78
CA ALA A 213 -10.58 -19.08 15.28
C ALA A 213 -10.51 -20.04 16.50
N ALA A 214 -9.47 -20.87 16.59
CA ALA A 214 -9.29 -21.76 17.75
C ALA A 214 -8.87 -20.98 19.00
N THR A 215 -7.91 -20.05 18.85
CA THR A 215 -7.51 -19.15 19.95
C THR A 215 -8.67 -18.29 20.43
N ALA A 216 -9.47 -17.72 19.50
CA ALA A 216 -10.65 -16.93 19.85
C ALA A 216 -11.69 -17.75 20.65
N ARG A 217 -11.96 -19.00 20.23
CA ARG A 217 -12.86 -19.91 20.97
C ARG A 217 -12.34 -20.21 22.38
N ARG A 218 -11.03 -20.49 22.51
CA ARG A 218 -10.40 -20.76 23.81
C ARG A 218 -10.51 -19.56 24.75
N LEU A 219 -10.34 -18.34 24.23
CA LEU A 219 -10.46 -17.09 24.99
C LEU A 219 -11.93 -16.61 25.16
N CYS A 220 -12.91 -17.32 24.58
CA CYS A 220 -14.32 -16.93 24.57
C CYS A 220 -14.55 -15.50 24.03
N VAL A 221 -13.89 -15.16 22.91
CA VAL A 221 -14.00 -13.85 22.24
C VAL A 221 -14.47 -14.00 20.79
N SER A 222 -15.08 -12.95 20.30
CA SER A 222 -15.57 -12.79 18.92
C SER A 222 -14.97 -11.53 18.30
N ASN A 223 -15.17 -11.35 16.99
CA ASN A 223 -14.79 -10.10 16.33
C ASN A 223 -15.39 -8.90 17.07
N GLU A 224 -14.59 -7.82 17.16
CA GLU A 224 -14.97 -6.55 17.79
C GLU A 224 -15.08 -6.57 19.33
N ASP A 225 -15.00 -7.74 19.99
CA ASP A 225 -14.79 -7.80 21.44
C ASP A 225 -13.45 -7.12 21.78
N VAL A 226 -13.38 -6.49 22.95
CA VAL A 226 -12.14 -5.88 23.42
C VAL A 226 -11.40 -6.84 24.34
N VAL A 227 -10.11 -7.04 24.09
CA VAL A 227 -9.21 -7.80 24.96
C VAL A 227 -8.18 -6.91 25.61
N GLU A 228 -7.80 -7.26 26.83
CA GLU A 228 -6.64 -6.71 27.51
C GLU A 228 -5.45 -7.64 27.26
N LEU A 229 -4.43 -7.09 26.61
CA LEU A 229 -3.12 -7.73 26.37
C LEU A 229 -2.15 -7.26 27.43
N ARG A 230 -1.59 -8.19 28.18
CA ARG A 230 -0.56 -7.91 29.20
C ARG A 230 0.72 -8.63 28.84
N ALA A 231 1.80 -7.89 28.74
CA ALA A 231 3.15 -8.42 28.50
C ALA A 231 4.21 -7.44 29.01
N SER A 232 5.33 -7.97 29.50
CA SER A 232 6.47 -7.16 30.01
C SER A 232 6.06 -6.10 31.05
N GLY A 233 5.05 -6.40 31.88
CA GLY A 233 4.49 -5.47 32.86
C GLY A 233 3.62 -4.35 32.28
N ALA A 234 3.48 -4.26 30.95
CA ALA A 234 2.62 -3.31 30.29
C ALA A 234 1.23 -3.88 29.99
N VAL A 235 0.25 -2.99 29.82
CA VAL A 235 -1.13 -3.34 29.51
C VAL A 235 -1.61 -2.49 28.33
N THR A 236 -2.19 -3.15 27.34
CA THR A 236 -2.85 -2.50 26.19
C THR A 236 -4.22 -3.14 25.95
N ARG A 237 -5.19 -2.37 25.49
CA ARG A 237 -6.51 -2.86 25.09
C ARG A 237 -6.66 -2.78 23.59
N ALA A 238 -7.16 -3.86 23.00
CA ALA A 238 -7.29 -4.00 21.56
C ALA A 238 -8.61 -4.67 21.19
N PRO A 239 -9.27 -4.27 20.09
CA PRO A 239 -10.36 -5.03 19.51
C PRO A 239 -9.84 -6.32 18.87
N VAL A 240 -10.63 -7.38 18.94
CA VAL A 240 -10.33 -8.67 18.34
C VAL A 240 -10.77 -8.69 16.87
N LEU A 241 -9.94 -9.28 16.01
CA LEU A 241 -10.31 -9.68 14.66
C LEU A 241 -9.81 -11.10 14.40
N ILE A 242 -10.74 -12.01 14.11
CA ILE A 242 -10.41 -13.40 13.79
C ILE A 242 -9.85 -13.45 12.37
N ALA A 243 -8.62 -13.94 12.25
CA ALA A 243 -7.87 -14.06 10.99
C ALA A 243 -7.62 -15.54 10.68
N PRO A 244 -8.32 -16.12 9.69
CA PRO A 244 -8.09 -17.50 9.27
C PRO A 244 -6.64 -17.70 8.80
N GLY A 245 -6.04 -18.83 9.18
CA GLY A 245 -4.66 -19.17 8.81
C GLY A 245 -3.58 -18.60 9.73
N LEU A 246 -3.93 -17.81 10.73
CA LEU A 246 -3.01 -17.45 11.79
C LEU A 246 -2.79 -18.66 12.70
N ALA A 247 -1.55 -18.86 13.17
CA ALA A 247 -1.22 -19.94 14.07
C ALA A 247 -2.05 -19.88 15.37
N ASP A 248 -2.39 -21.06 15.90
CA ASP A 248 -3.06 -21.13 17.19
C ASP A 248 -2.13 -20.66 18.31
N ASP A 249 -2.72 -20.07 19.35
CA ASP A 249 -2.03 -19.51 20.51
C ASP A 249 -1.08 -18.34 20.19
N VAL A 250 -1.24 -17.74 19.02
CA VAL A 250 -0.58 -16.50 18.60
C VAL A 250 -1.61 -15.38 18.50
N VAL A 251 -1.25 -14.20 19.03
CA VAL A 251 -1.97 -12.95 18.83
C VAL A 251 -1.06 -11.96 18.14
N ALA A 252 -1.40 -11.61 16.90
CA ALA A 252 -0.65 -10.68 16.09
C ALA A 252 -1.19 -9.25 16.24
N VAL A 253 -0.29 -8.28 16.41
CA VAL A 253 -0.65 -6.86 16.62
C VAL A 253 0.22 -5.97 15.76
N TRP A 254 -0.39 -5.04 15.05
CA TRP A 254 0.37 -4.05 14.27
C TRP A 254 0.75 -2.84 15.10
N LEU A 255 2.00 -2.41 14.91
CA LEU A 255 2.56 -1.17 15.41
C LEU A 255 2.08 0.01 14.55
N GLY A 256 2.30 1.23 15.02
CA GLY A 256 2.12 2.44 14.23
C GLY A 256 0.80 3.17 14.46
N TYR A 257 -0.11 2.64 15.25
CA TYR A 257 -1.40 3.21 15.60
C TYR A 257 -1.43 3.79 17.01
N GLY A 258 -2.54 4.43 17.38
CA GLY A 258 -2.74 4.98 18.74
C GLY A 258 -1.78 6.11 19.07
N ARG A 259 -1.44 6.96 18.10
CA ARG A 259 -0.60 8.14 18.26
C ARG A 259 -1.29 9.18 19.13
N SER A 260 -0.51 9.89 19.95
CA SER A 260 -1.01 10.95 20.83
C SER A 260 -0.48 12.34 20.49
N GLY A 261 0.58 12.42 19.68
CA GLY A 261 1.17 13.69 19.23
C GLY A 261 0.69 14.14 17.85
N ALA A 262 0.12 13.24 17.06
CA ALA A 262 -0.35 13.56 15.72
C ALA A 262 -1.75 14.21 15.80
N GLU A 263 -1.86 15.45 15.38
CA GLU A 263 -3.14 16.14 15.31
C GLU A 263 -4.17 15.35 14.49
N LYS A 264 -5.34 15.14 15.07
CA LYS A 264 -6.62 14.72 14.45
C LYS A 264 -6.68 13.35 13.77
N LEU A 265 -5.63 12.86 13.09
CA LEU A 265 -5.68 11.58 12.35
C LEU A 265 -4.97 10.43 13.08
N GLY A 266 -3.88 10.68 13.76
CA GLY A 266 -3.03 9.64 14.34
C GLY A 266 -3.56 8.93 15.59
N SER A 267 -4.68 9.40 16.18
CA SER A 267 -5.25 8.81 17.40
C SER A 267 -6.12 7.57 17.14
N VAL A 268 -6.25 7.12 15.91
CA VAL A 268 -7.01 5.92 15.55
C VAL A 268 -6.27 4.65 15.95
N GLY A 269 -7.02 3.60 16.30
CA GLY A 269 -6.44 2.35 16.77
C GLY A 269 -5.85 2.44 18.17
N PHE A 270 -4.95 1.54 18.51
CA PHE A 270 -4.31 1.47 19.81
C PHE A 270 -2.79 1.36 19.69
N ASN A 271 -2.08 1.86 20.71
CA ASN A 271 -0.63 1.80 20.75
C ASN A 271 -0.13 0.46 21.30
N ALA A 272 0.56 -0.32 20.48
CA ALA A 272 1.15 -1.60 20.85
C ALA A 272 2.63 -1.49 21.29
N TYR A 273 3.31 -0.36 21.12
CA TYR A 273 4.70 -0.17 21.51
C TYR A 273 5.01 -0.43 22.98
N PRO A 274 4.11 -0.12 23.95
CA PRO A 274 4.36 -0.43 25.35
C PRO A 274 4.60 -1.91 25.66
N LEU A 275 4.17 -2.84 24.78
CA LEU A 275 4.40 -4.27 24.91
C LEU A 275 5.82 -4.70 24.49
N ARG A 276 6.60 -3.84 23.83
CA ARG A 276 7.96 -4.13 23.33
C ARG A 276 9.02 -3.81 24.35
N THR A 277 10.02 -4.69 24.44
CA THR A 277 11.25 -4.47 25.19
C THR A 277 12.47 -4.65 24.30
N ARG A 278 13.67 -4.27 24.78
CA ARG A 278 14.93 -4.44 24.04
C ARG A 278 15.23 -5.89 23.67
N THR A 279 14.77 -6.83 24.48
CA THR A 279 14.97 -8.27 24.26
C THR A 279 13.80 -8.95 23.55
N ALA A 280 12.68 -8.26 23.41
CA ALA A 280 11.45 -8.74 22.80
C ALA A 280 10.85 -7.66 21.86
N LEU A 281 11.54 -7.45 20.72
CA LEU A 281 11.13 -6.42 19.75
C LEU A 281 9.98 -6.87 18.85
N HIS A 282 9.90 -8.17 18.57
CA HIS A 282 8.93 -8.74 17.63
C HIS A 282 8.05 -9.82 18.24
N HIS A 283 8.56 -10.55 19.22
CA HIS A 283 7.88 -11.65 19.90
C HIS A 283 7.96 -11.46 21.40
N VAL A 284 6.84 -11.62 22.09
CA VAL A 284 6.80 -11.53 23.54
C VAL A 284 5.76 -12.52 24.10
N ALA A 285 6.13 -13.25 25.14
CA ALA A 285 5.19 -14.08 25.87
C ALA A 285 4.12 -13.22 26.55
N ALA A 286 2.85 -13.50 26.30
CA ALA A 286 1.77 -12.83 27.00
C ALA A 286 1.73 -13.30 28.46
N GLU A 287 1.66 -12.36 29.40
CA GLU A 287 1.33 -12.65 30.80
C GLU A 287 -0.15 -13.01 30.95
N SER A 288 -1.00 -12.37 30.17
CA SER A 288 -2.41 -12.72 30.04
C SER A 288 -3.05 -12.04 28.81
N VAL A 289 -4.01 -12.74 28.22
CA VAL A 289 -4.95 -12.20 27.24
C VAL A 289 -6.36 -12.48 27.73
N ARG A 290 -7.15 -11.46 28.02
CA ARG A 290 -8.50 -11.62 28.60
C ARG A 290 -9.48 -10.64 28.01
N ARG A 291 -10.72 -11.13 27.81
CA ARG A 291 -11.83 -10.29 27.43
C ARG A 291 -12.11 -9.24 28.52
N VAL A 292 -12.34 -8.02 28.10
CA VAL A 292 -12.83 -6.93 28.94
C VAL A 292 -14.17 -6.44 28.42
N HIS A 293 -14.91 -5.72 29.27
CA HIS A 293 -16.20 -5.17 28.83
C HIS A 293 -15.99 -4.11 27.74
N GLY A 294 -16.81 -4.17 26.71
CA GLY A 294 -16.80 -3.23 25.59
C GLY A 294 -16.79 -3.93 24.23
N ASN A 295 -17.18 -3.18 23.23
CA ASN A 295 -17.13 -3.56 21.82
C ASN A 295 -16.56 -2.38 21.05
N HIS A 296 -15.74 -2.66 20.01
CA HIS A 296 -15.14 -1.64 19.17
C HIS A 296 -15.31 -2.02 17.70
N LEU A 297 -16.14 -1.25 16.99
CA LEU A 297 -16.44 -1.51 15.59
C LEU A 297 -15.21 -1.38 14.69
N LEU A 298 -14.96 -2.40 13.89
CA LEU A 298 -13.86 -2.50 12.93
C LEU A 298 -14.36 -2.24 11.51
N ALA A 299 -13.77 -1.27 10.84
CA ALA A 299 -14.15 -0.87 9.49
C ALA A 299 -13.38 -1.67 8.44
N GLN A 300 -14.04 -2.64 7.81
CA GLN A 300 -13.48 -3.47 6.75
C GLN A 300 -14.11 -3.13 5.38
N THR A 301 -13.29 -3.10 4.32
CA THR A 301 -13.79 -2.85 2.95
C THR A 301 -14.29 -4.13 2.26
N GLN A 302 -13.94 -5.29 2.79
CA GLN A 302 -14.43 -6.61 2.37
C GLN A 302 -14.75 -7.42 3.62
N ILE A 303 -15.93 -8.03 3.67
CA ILE A 303 -16.40 -8.86 4.79
C ILE A 303 -16.68 -10.31 4.36
N GLN A 304 -16.73 -10.59 3.05
CA GLN A 304 -16.91 -11.91 2.47
C GLN A 304 -15.63 -12.32 1.74
N PHE A 305 -15.01 -13.40 2.19
CA PHE A 305 -13.73 -13.89 1.69
C PHE A 305 -13.82 -15.24 0.97
N SER A 306 -15.02 -15.83 0.87
CA SER A 306 -15.29 -17.04 0.09
C SER A 306 -15.71 -16.69 -1.33
N MET A 307 -15.24 -17.46 -2.31
CA MET A 307 -15.71 -17.38 -3.71
C MET A 307 -17.05 -18.08 -3.90
N GLU A 308 -17.54 -18.85 -2.91
CA GLU A 308 -18.82 -19.60 -2.96
C GLU A 308 -18.95 -20.50 -4.21
N GLY A 309 -17.86 -21.16 -4.59
CA GLY A 309 -17.81 -22.02 -5.77
C GLY A 309 -17.78 -21.28 -7.12
N ARG A 310 -17.68 -19.95 -7.13
CA ARG A 310 -17.56 -19.17 -8.37
C ARG A 310 -16.10 -19.02 -8.79
N PRO A 311 -15.77 -19.06 -10.08
CA PRO A 311 -14.41 -18.91 -10.58
C PRO A 311 -14.00 -17.41 -10.62
N ALA A 312 -14.03 -16.73 -9.46
CA ALA A 312 -13.68 -15.32 -9.37
C ALA A 312 -12.16 -15.12 -9.54
N ALA A 313 -11.35 -15.96 -8.90
CA ALA A 313 -9.90 -15.95 -9.01
C ALA A 313 -9.39 -17.38 -9.18
N LEU A 314 -8.75 -17.63 -10.31
CA LEU A 314 -8.28 -18.98 -10.64
C LEU A 314 -6.85 -19.20 -10.17
N LYS A 315 -6.59 -20.38 -9.59
CA LYS A 315 -5.26 -20.83 -9.24
C LYS A 315 -5.05 -22.30 -9.61
N ARG A 316 -3.80 -22.70 -9.77
CA ARG A 316 -3.40 -24.08 -9.97
C ARG A 316 -1.97 -24.33 -9.51
N THR A 317 -1.63 -25.57 -9.16
CA THR A 317 -0.25 -25.94 -8.93
C THR A 317 0.54 -25.96 -10.24
N LEU A 318 1.86 -25.82 -10.17
CA LEU A 318 2.73 -25.92 -11.36
C LEU A 318 2.59 -27.28 -12.04
N GLU A 319 2.46 -28.35 -11.27
CA GLU A 319 2.25 -29.69 -11.80
C GLU A 319 0.92 -29.79 -12.55
N GLY A 320 -0.19 -29.42 -11.93
CA GLY A 320 -1.51 -29.43 -12.57
C GLY A 320 -1.59 -28.47 -13.78
N TYR A 321 -0.81 -27.38 -13.79
CA TYR A 321 -0.69 -26.52 -14.97
C TYR A 321 0.06 -27.22 -16.13
N ARG A 322 1.11 -27.98 -15.82
CA ARG A 322 1.85 -28.75 -16.85
C ARG A 322 0.99 -29.86 -17.46
N GLU A 323 0.13 -30.50 -16.66
CA GLU A 323 -0.81 -31.51 -17.12
C GLU A 323 -1.92 -30.94 -18.00
N ARG A 324 -2.49 -29.80 -17.59
CA ARG A 324 -3.57 -29.10 -18.31
C ARG A 324 -3.29 -27.61 -18.42
N PRO A 325 -2.45 -27.17 -19.37
CA PRO A 325 -2.09 -25.73 -19.49
C PRO A 325 -3.25 -24.83 -19.87
N ASP A 326 -4.27 -25.37 -20.54
CA ASP A 326 -5.47 -24.66 -21.01
C ASP A 326 -6.66 -24.74 -20.06
N PHE A 327 -6.42 -25.01 -18.77
CA PHE A 327 -7.49 -25.15 -17.75
C PHE A 327 -8.41 -23.93 -17.62
N THR A 328 -8.01 -22.78 -18.17
CA THR A 328 -8.81 -21.55 -18.20
C THR A 328 -9.60 -21.39 -19.52
N ALA A 329 -9.57 -22.36 -20.43
CA ALA A 329 -10.18 -22.22 -21.78
C ALA A 329 -11.68 -21.92 -21.73
N GLU A 330 -12.39 -22.47 -20.76
CA GLU A 330 -13.83 -22.27 -20.54
C GLU A 330 -14.18 -20.84 -20.03
N TYR A 331 -13.20 -20.10 -19.52
CA TYR A 331 -13.36 -18.75 -18.98
C TYR A 331 -12.88 -17.65 -19.95
N LYS A 332 -12.81 -17.97 -21.25
CA LYS A 332 -12.43 -17.02 -22.30
C LYS A 332 -13.07 -17.41 -23.63
N GLY A 333 -13.17 -16.45 -24.52
CA GLY A 333 -13.80 -16.64 -25.83
C GLY A 333 -15.15 -15.93 -25.96
N PRO A 334 -15.79 -16.05 -27.11
CA PRO A 334 -17.08 -15.42 -27.35
C PRO A 334 -18.19 -16.10 -26.52
N VAL A 335 -19.10 -15.28 -26.01
CA VAL A 335 -20.33 -15.73 -25.35
C VAL A 335 -21.48 -15.10 -26.12
N ASP A 336 -22.53 -15.87 -26.39
CA ASP A 336 -23.72 -15.36 -27.05
C ASP A 336 -24.32 -14.20 -26.28
N SER A 337 -24.68 -13.14 -26.98
CA SER A 337 -25.24 -11.93 -26.40
C SER A 337 -26.37 -11.38 -27.25
N ILE A 338 -27.44 -10.97 -26.60
CA ILE A 338 -28.55 -10.25 -27.24
C ILE A 338 -28.24 -8.76 -27.49
N LEU A 339 -27.10 -8.28 -26.93
CA LEU A 339 -26.69 -6.89 -27.10
C LEU A 339 -26.01 -6.68 -28.45
N PRO A 340 -26.22 -5.54 -29.10
CA PRO A 340 -25.62 -5.25 -30.41
C PRO A 340 -24.09 -5.17 -30.32
N GLU A 341 -23.43 -5.46 -31.43
CA GLU A 341 -22.00 -5.19 -31.56
C GLU A 341 -21.72 -3.69 -31.59
N VAL A 342 -20.61 -3.28 -30.98
CA VAL A 342 -20.13 -1.90 -30.99
C VAL A 342 -19.02 -1.76 -32.03
N ASP A 343 -19.13 -0.76 -32.90
CA ASP A 343 -18.08 -0.45 -33.88
C ASP A 343 -16.96 0.35 -33.22
N PHE A 344 -15.90 -0.33 -32.83
CA PHE A 344 -14.71 0.28 -32.22
C PHE A 344 -13.69 0.72 -33.28
N ARG A 345 -13.05 1.86 -33.06
CA ARG A 345 -12.07 2.46 -33.98
C ARG A 345 -10.87 3.01 -33.25
N GLY A 346 -9.72 3.02 -33.92
CA GLY A 346 -8.47 3.49 -33.34
C GLY A 346 -7.84 2.51 -32.33
N PRO A 347 -7.05 3.00 -31.37
CA PRO A 347 -6.51 2.18 -30.30
C PRO A 347 -7.62 1.48 -29.52
N GLN A 348 -7.40 0.23 -29.12
CA GLN A 348 -8.38 -0.56 -28.37
C GLN A 348 -7.84 -0.87 -26.98
N TRP A 349 -8.12 0.03 -26.04
CA TRP A 349 -7.54 -0.03 -24.71
C TRP A 349 -7.98 -1.24 -23.89
N ALA A 350 -7.00 -1.92 -23.29
CA ALA A 350 -7.22 -3.12 -22.49
C ALA A 350 -6.15 -3.25 -21.37
N MET A 351 -6.40 -4.14 -20.44
CA MET A 351 -5.49 -4.43 -19.33
C MET A 351 -5.35 -5.93 -19.12
N SER A 352 -4.15 -6.38 -18.75
CA SER A 352 -3.88 -7.73 -18.30
C SER A 352 -3.22 -7.71 -16.92
N ILE A 353 -3.68 -8.56 -15.99
CA ILE A 353 -3.20 -8.60 -14.61
C ILE A 353 -2.75 -10.02 -14.28
N ASP A 354 -1.50 -10.20 -13.84
CA ASP A 354 -0.96 -11.51 -13.47
C ASP A 354 -1.11 -11.74 -11.96
N LEU A 355 -1.97 -12.72 -11.61
CA LEU A 355 -2.22 -13.08 -10.20
C LEU A 355 -1.08 -13.88 -9.57
N SER A 356 -0.15 -14.45 -10.37
CA SER A 356 1.03 -15.15 -9.83
C SER A 356 2.03 -14.22 -9.19
N ILE A 357 2.17 -13.00 -9.74
CA ILE A 357 3.14 -12.01 -9.26
C ILE A 357 2.50 -10.85 -8.48
N CYS A 358 1.16 -10.80 -8.42
CA CYS A 358 0.46 -9.84 -7.59
C CYS A 358 0.63 -10.19 -6.10
N SER A 359 1.28 -9.33 -5.33
CA SER A 359 1.50 -9.52 -3.90
C SER A 359 0.34 -9.01 -3.01
N GLY A 360 -0.68 -8.38 -3.59
CA GLY A 360 -1.80 -7.80 -2.83
C GLY A 360 -1.45 -6.52 -2.04
N CYS A 361 -0.28 -5.92 -2.26
CA CYS A 361 0.26 -4.80 -1.46
C CYS A 361 -0.54 -3.50 -1.50
N SER A 362 -1.57 -3.38 -2.35
CA SER A 362 -2.45 -2.20 -2.50
C SER A 362 -1.79 -0.89 -2.97
N ALA A 363 -0.50 -0.89 -3.37
CA ALA A 363 0.17 0.31 -3.90
C ALA A 363 -0.58 0.91 -5.11
N CYS A 364 -1.16 0.07 -5.96
CA CYS A 364 -2.00 0.49 -7.10
C CYS A 364 -3.30 1.21 -6.66
N MET A 365 -3.83 0.92 -5.47
CA MET A 365 -5.01 1.60 -4.92
C MET A 365 -4.66 3.03 -4.53
N VAL A 366 -3.56 3.24 -3.78
CA VAL A 366 -3.10 4.58 -3.37
C VAL A 366 -2.75 5.42 -4.60
N ALA A 367 -2.04 4.83 -5.58
CA ALA A 367 -1.73 5.51 -6.83
C ALA A 367 -2.99 5.92 -7.61
N CYS A 368 -4.02 5.07 -7.62
CA CYS A 368 -5.31 5.41 -8.24
C CYS A 368 -6.01 6.55 -7.51
N GLN A 369 -5.95 6.58 -6.17
CA GLN A 369 -6.55 7.64 -5.36
C GLN A 369 -5.89 8.98 -5.65
N SER A 370 -4.56 9.06 -5.62
CA SER A 370 -3.83 10.30 -5.87
C SER A 370 -4.01 10.80 -7.31
N GLU A 371 -3.92 9.92 -8.29
CA GLU A 371 -4.04 10.26 -9.71
C GLU A 371 -5.42 10.78 -10.08
N ASN A 372 -6.48 10.15 -9.53
CA ASN A 372 -7.85 10.36 -9.98
C ASN A 372 -8.68 11.20 -8.99
N ASN A 373 -8.05 11.93 -8.08
CA ASN A 373 -8.73 12.78 -7.09
C ASN A 373 -9.81 12.01 -6.31
N LEU A 374 -9.45 10.80 -5.82
CA LEU A 374 -10.33 10.02 -4.96
C LEU A 374 -10.05 10.40 -3.51
N LEU A 375 -11.03 11.01 -2.87
CA LEU A 375 -10.88 11.49 -1.51
C LEU A 375 -11.24 10.40 -0.50
N ILE A 376 -10.70 10.54 0.70
CA ILE A 376 -11.03 9.70 1.84
C ILE A 376 -12.43 10.01 2.33
N VAL A 377 -13.06 9.02 2.95
CA VAL A 377 -14.41 9.13 3.49
C VAL A 377 -14.48 8.98 5.02
N GLY A 378 -13.42 8.46 5.63
CA GLY A 378 -13.32 8.23 7.08
C GLY A 378 -13.97 6.94 7.54
N LYS A 379 -13.60 6.50 8.76
CA LYS A 379 -14.01 5.23 9.37
C LYS A 379 -15.51 4.99 9.32
N ASP A 380 -16.32 5.98 9.74
CA ASP A 380 -17.79 5.87 9.81
C ASP A 380 -18.44 5.61 8.45
N ASN A 381 -17.87 6.14 7.38
CA ASN A 381 -18.39 5.90 6.05
C ASN A 381 -17.91 4.57 5.46
N VAL A 382 -16.71 4.09 5.83
CA VAL A 382 -16.29 2.73 5.49
C VAL A 382 -17.20 1.71 6.16
N LEU A 383 -17.55 1.88 7.44
CA LEU A 383 -18.55 1.06 8.14
C LEU A 383 -19.91 1.03 7.43
N ARG A 384 -20.26 2.08 6.71
CA ARG A 384 -21.49 2.19 5.89
C ARG A 384 -21.29 1.73 4.45
N HIS A 385 -20.16 1.11 4.10
CA HIS A 385 -19.77 0.70 2.74
C HIS A 385 -19.80 1.82 1.70
N ARG A 386 -19.37 3.04 2.10
CA ARG A 386 -19.33 4.24 1.25
C ARG A 386 -17.93 4.60 0.78
N GLN A 387 -16.95 3.70 0.92
CA GLN A 387 -15.58 3.92 0.43
C GLN A 387 -15.58 4.17 -1.08
N MET A 388 -14.67 5.05 -1.52
CA MET A 388 -14.66 5.57 -2.91
C MET A 388 -13.56 4.95 -3.79
N HIS A 389 -12.89 3.88 -3.35
CA HIS A 389 -11.85 3.23 -4.14
C HIS A 389 -12.39 2.72 -5.49
N TRP A 390 -11.84 3.21 -6.60
CA TRP A 390 -12.18 2.74 -7.95
C TRP A 390 -11.55 1.40 -8.31
N LEU A 391 -10.38 1.14 -7.72
CA LEU A 391 -9.70 -0.14 -7.76
C LEU A 391 -9.63 -0.67 -6.33
N ARG A 392 -10.00 -1.93 -6.13
CA ARG A 392 -9.86 -2.64 -4.86
C ARG A 392 -9.06 -3.92 -5.09
N ILE A 393 -8.45 -4.43 -4.05
CA ILE A 393 -7.82 -5.76 -4.06
C ILE A 393 -8.74 -6.69 -3.27
N ASP A 394 -9.46 -7.55 -3.96
CA ASP A 394 -10.24 -8.59 -3.31
C ASP A 394 -9.30 -9.71 -2.84
N THR A 395 -9.57 -10.28 -1.68
CA THR A 395 -8.80 -11.41 -1.13
C THR A 395 -9.75 -12.55 -0.87
N TYR A 396 -9.37 -13.74 -1.35
CA TYR A 396 -10.15 -14.94 -1.14
C TYR A 396 -9.33 -15.99 -0.41
N TYR A 397 -9.96 -16.65 0.54
CA TYR A 397 -9.41 -17.84 1.16
C TYR A 397 -9.78 -19.07 0.31
N SER A 398 -8.81 -19.97 0.13
CA SER A 398 -8.98 -21.24 -0.56
C SER A 398 -8.31 -22.34 0.25
N GLY A 399 -8.68 -23.60 0.02
CA GLY A 399 -8.13 -24.71 0.79
C GLY A 399 -8.96 -25.07 2.02
N ILE A 400 -8.36 -25.76 2.97
CA ILE A 400 -9.07 -26.29 4.15
C ILE A 400 -9.12 -25.27 5.30
N PRO A 401 -10.17 -25.29 6.12
CA PRO A 401 -10.21 -24.51 7.35
C PRO A 401 -9.02 -24.84 8.26
N GLY A 402 -8.23 -23.84 8.63
CA GLY A 402 -7.02 -24.01 9.44
C GLY A 402 -5.72 -23.84 8.67
N GLU A 403 -5.71 -24.17 7.38
CA GLU A 403 -4.58 -23.97 6.47
C GLU A 403 -5.05 -23.30 5.16
N PRO A 404 -5.69 -22.14 5.21
CA PRO A 404 -6.21 -21.51 4.02
C PRO A 404 -5.08 -20.93 3.17
N GLY A 405 -5.08 -21.25 1.88
CA GLY A 405 -4.34 -20.46 0.89
C GLY A 405 -5.01 -19.10 0.69
N LEU A 406 -4.25 -18.14 0.20
CA LEU A 406 -4.74 -16.80 -0.13
C LEU A 406 -4.54 -16.51 -1.62
N ILE A 407 -5.53 -15.85 -2.22
CA ILE A 407 -5.38 -15.28 -3.56
C ILE A 407 -5.86 -13.83 -3.54
N HIS A 408 -5.03 -12.95 -4.08
CA HIS A 408 -5.35 -11.53 -4.23
C HIS A 408 -5.75 -11.23 -5.66
N GLN A 409 -6.85 -10.50 -5.83
CA GLN A 409 -7.35 -10.13 -7.14
C GLN A 409 -7.63 -8.63 -7.23
N PRO A 410 -6.81 -7.87 -7.96
CA PRO A 410 -7.14 -6.47 -8.28
C PRO A 410 -8.44 -6.39 -9.09
N MET A 411 -9.44 -5.69 -8.58
CA MET A 411 -10.75 -5.55 -9.20
C MET A 411 -11.08 -4.09 -9.46
N LEU A 412 -11.27 -3.76 -10.74
CA LEU A 412 -11.55 -2.41 -11.24
C LEU A 412 -12.65 -2.49 -12.31
N CYS A 413 -13.07 -1.34 -12.87
CA CYS A 413 -13.99 -1.38 -14.01
C CYS A 413 -13.38 -2.18 -15.15
N GLN A 414 -14.11 -3.17 -15.63
CA GLN A 414 -13.65 -4.10 -16.67
C GLN A 414 -13.76 -3.51 -18.08
N HIS A 415 -14.31 -2.30 -18.24
CA HIS A 415 -14.59 -1.66 -19.52
C HIS A 415 -15.22 -2.63 -20.52
N CYS A 416 -16.31 -3.26 -20.08
CA CYS A 416 -17.01 -4.31 -20.81
C CYS A 416 -17.50 -3.81 -22.19
N GLU A 417 -17.29 -4.58 -23.25
CA GLU A 417 -17.82 -4.27 -24.59
C GLU A 417 -19.36 -4.42 -24.63
N LYS A 418 -19.89 -5.39 -23.89
CA LYS A 418 -21.33 -5.59 -23.66
C LYS A 418 -21.69 -5.10 -22.25
N ALA A 419 -21.62 -3.79 -22.03
CA ALA A 419 -21.70 -3.18 -20.71
C ALA A 419 -23.14 -3.08 -20.17
N PRO A 420 -23.58 -3.93 -19.22
CA PRO A 420 -24.95 -3.87 -18.70
C PRO A 420 -25.25 -2.53 -17.99
N CYS A 421 -24.24 -1.85 -17.52
CA CYS A 421 -24.39 -0.54 -16.87
C CYS A 421 -24.82 0.58 -17.82
N GLU A 422 -24.63 0.44 -19.12
CA GLU A 422 -25.07 1.43 -20.12
C GLU A 422 -26.56 1.31 -20.38
N TYR A 423 -27.05 0.10 -20.55
CA TYR A 423 -28.44 -0.17 -20.90
C TYR A 423 -29.44 0.20 -19.80
N VAL A 424 -29.00 0.24 -18.55
CA VAL A 424 -29.86 0.59 -17.41
C VAL A 424 -29.76 2.06 -17.01
N CYS A 425 -28.95 2.85 -17.70
CA CYS A 425 -28.80 4.27 -17.36
C CYS A 425 -29.92 5.09 -17.99
N PRO A 426 -30.86 5.70 -17.21
CA PRO A 426 -32.01 6.39 -17.75
C PRO A 426 -31.66 7.69 -18.50
N VAL A 427 -30.45 8.21 -18.29
CA VAL A 427 -30.01 9.50 -18.88
C VAL A 427 -28.78 9.32 -19.79
N ASN A 428 -28.43 8.09 -20.13
CA ASN A 428 -27.28 7.76 -20.98
C ASN A 428 -25.98 8.45 -20.52
N ALA A 429 -25.74 8.43 -19.20
CA ALA A 429 -24.54 8.97 -18.59
C ALA A 429 -23.35 7.99 -18.64
N THR A 430 -23.60 6.72 -18.96
CA THR A 430 -22.58 5.70 -19.18
C THR A 430 -22.60 5.31 -20.64
N VAL A 431 -21.48 5.49 -21.35
CA VAL A 431 -21.39 5.34 -22.80
C VAL A 431 -20.04 4.73 -23.20
N HIS A 432 -19.98 4.11 -24.38
CA HIS A 432 -18.73 3.69 -24.99
C HIS A 432 -18.09 4.81 -25.80
N SER A 433 -16.77 4.92 -25.70
CA SER A 433 -15.96 5.67 -26.66
C SER A 433 -15.52 4.75 -27.82
N PRO A 434 -15.15 5.32 -28.98
CA PRO A 434 -14.70 4.53 -30.14
C PRO A 434 -13.44 3.68 -29.84
N ASP A 435 -12.60 4.10 -28.90
CA ASP A 435 -11.37 3.42 -28.48
C ASP A 435 -11.62 2.34 -27.39
N GLY A 436 -12.88 2.01 -27.14
CA GLY A 436 -13.31 0.89 -26.29
C GLY A 436 -13.38 1.19 -24.80
N LEU A 437 -13.35 2.46 -24.40
CA LEU A 437 -13.56 2.81 -23.00
C LEU A 437 -15.05 2.86 -22.69
N ASN A 438 -15.46 2.29 -21.57
CA ASN A 438 -16.74 2.61 -20.96
C ASN A 438 -16.56 3.90 -20.15
N GLU A 439 -17.10 5.00 -20.64
CA GLU A 439 -16.95 6.32 -20.05
C GLU A 439 -18.13 6.68 -19.14
N MET A 440 -17.89 7.62 -18.24
CA MET A 440 -18.90 8.19 -17.36
C MET A 440 -19.01 9.69 -17.60
N VAL A 441 -20.16 10.13 -18.09
CA VAL A 441 -20.46 11.55 -18.30
C VAL A 441 -21.09 12.11 -17.03
N TYR A 442 -20.26 12.69 -16.18
CA TYR A 442 -20.66 13.12 -14.83
C TYR A 442 -21.82 14.13 -14.86
N ASN A 443 -21.80 15.09 -15.78
CA ASN A 443 -22.84 16.13 -15.88
C ASN A 443 -24.22 15.60 -16.29
N ARG A 444 -24.30 14.39 -16.87
CA ARG A 444 -25.58 13.72 -17.16
C ARG A 444 -26.08 12.85 -16.02
N CYS A 445 -25.19 12.46 -15.09
CA CYS A 445 -25.53 11.51 -14.06
C CYS A 445 -26.49 12.13 -13.03
N VAL A 446 -27.65 11.52 -12.87
CA VAL A 446 -28.67 11.91 -11.87
C VAL A 446 -28.69 10.98 -10.65
N GLY A 447 -27.72 10.08 -10.51
CA GLY A 447 -27.51 9.29 -9.32
C GLY A 447 -28.53 8.18 -9.04
N THR A 448 -29.22 7.64 -10.04
CA THR A 448 -30.18 6.53 -9.87
C THR A 448 -29.54 5.24 -9.37
N ARG A 449 -28.24 5.05 -9.54
CA ARG A 449 -27.41 3.89 -9.12
C ARG A 449 -27.77 2.56 -9.80
N PHE A 450 -28.67 2.53 -10.75
CA PHE A 450 -29.00 1.31 -11.51
C PHE A 450 -27.76 0.67 -12.14
N CYS A 451 -26.81 1.48 -12.62
CA CYS A 451 -25.57 1.00 -13.20
C CYS A 451 -24.67 0.28 -12.19
N SER A 452 -24.70 0.65 -10.90
CA SER A 452 -23.96 -0.10 -9.85
C SER A 452 -24.65 -1.41 -9.49
N ASN A 453 -25.99 -1.41 -9.47
CA ASN A 453 -26.76 -2.63 -9.20
C ASN A 453 -26.56 -3.68 -10.30
N ASN A 454 -26.51 -3.26 -11.57
CA ASN A 454 -26.33 -4.14 -12.72
C ASN A 454 -24.86 -4.47 -13.06
N CYS A 455 -23.90 -3.80 -12.43
CA CYS A 455 -22.49 -4.17 -12.61
C CYS A 455 -22.20 -5.49 -11.89
N PRO A 456 -21.87 -6.60 -12.60
CA PRO A 456 -21.57 -7.88 -11.93
C PRO A 456 -20.29 -7.80 -11.11
N TYR A 457 -19.35 -6.95 -11.47
CA TYR A 457 -18.07 -6.75 -10.79
C TYR A 457 -18.16 -5.83 -9.57
N LYS A 458 -19.30 -5.12 -9.37
CA LYS A 458 -19.53 -4.19 -8.26
C LYS A 458 -18.44 -3.12 -8.08
N VAL A 459 -17.99 -2.55 -9.20
CA VAL A 459 -16.87 -1.59 -9.26
C VAL A 459 -17.31 -0.15 -9.52
N ARG A 460 -18.58 0.15 -9.40
CA ARG A 460 -19.12 1.50 -9.54
C ARG A 460 -19.45 2.08 -8.17
N ARG A 461 -18.92 3.27 -7.89
CA ARG A 461 -19.04 3.95 -6.59
C ARG A 461 -19.99 5.14 -6.72
N PHE A 462 -20.86 5.30 -5.75
CA PHE A 462 -21.73 6.47 -5.67
C PHE A 462 -21.09 7.52 -4.77
N ASN A 463 -20.93 8.75 -5.25
CA ASN A 463 -20.38 9.85 -4.48
C ASN A 463 -21.46 10.45 -3.57
N TRP A 464 -21.34 10.21 -2.27
CA TRP A 464 -22.21 10.73 -1.23
C TRP A 464 -21.80 12.11 -0.71
N PHE A 465 -20.63 12.61 -1.12
CA PHE A 465 -19.91 13.68 -0.47
C PHE A 465 -19.79 14.91 -1.34
N ASP A 466 -19.79 16.10 -0.70
CA ASP A 466 -19.55 17.36 -1.38
C ASP A 466 -18.06 17.75 -1.27
N PHE A 467 -17.24 17.17 -2.11
CA PHE A 467 -15.81 17.47 -2.14
C PHE A 467 -15.49 18.79 -2.83
N THR A 468 -16.41 19.33 -3.66
CA THR A 468 -16.22 20.61 -4.35
C THR A 468 -16.38 21.79 -3.40
N GLU A 469 -17.25 21.70 -2.40
CA GLU A 469 -17.35 22.70 -1.33
C GLU A 469 -16.06 22.77 -0.51
N LEU A 470 -15.46 21.62 -0.23
CA LEU A 470 -14.17 21.54 0.47
C LEU A 470 -13.07 22.29 -0.29
N LEU A 471 -13.05 22.17 -1.62
CA LEU A 471 -12.14 22.92 -2.49
C LEU A 471 -12.41 24.42 -2.50
N ALA A 472 -13.67 24.83 -2.47
CA ALA A 472 -14.07 26.23 -2.49
C ALA A 472 -13.74 26.94 -1.16
N THR A 473 -13.84 26.22 -0.04
CA THR A 473 -13.66 26.77 1.31
C THR A 473 -12.21 26.72 1.80
N ASN A 474 -11.44 25.69 1.44
CA ASN A 474 -10.04 25.50 1.84
C ASN A 474 -9.08 25.90 0.71
N ARG A 475 -8.95 27.20 0.47
CA ARG A 475 -7.95 27.75 -0.47
C ARG A 475 -6.54 27.62 0.11
N GLY A 476 -5.54 27.33 -0.73
CA GLY A 476 -4.13 27.24 -0.33
C GLY A 476 -3.57 25.83 -0.46
N LEU A 477 -2.86 25.31 0.56
CA LEU A 477 -2.13 24.04 0.50
C LEU A 477 -3.00 22.84 0.13
N VAL A 478 -4.26 22.81 0.54
CA VAL A 478 -5.19 21.71 0.20
C VAL A 478 -5.41 21.59 -1.30
N GLN A 479 -5.37 22.68 -2.05
CA GLN A 479 -5.54 22.63 -3.51
C GLN A 479 -4.36 21.94 -4.21
N LEU A 480 -3.16 21.98 -3.65
CA LEU A 480 -1.96 21.34 -4.19
C LEU A 480 -2.05 19.79 -4.16
N HIS A 481 -2.95 19.24 -3.36
CA HIS A 481 -3.20 17.81 -3.25
C HIS A 481 -3.92 17.23 -4.49
N TYR A 482 -4.62 18.06 -5.28
CA TYR A 482 -5.42 17.61 -6.41
C TYR A 482 -4.62 17.58 -7.71
N ASN A 483 -4.85 16.52 -8.50
CA ASN A 483 -4.39 16.46 -9.87
C ASN A 483 -5.26 17.41 -10.74
N PRO A 484 -4.70 18.47 -11.33
CA PRO A 484 -5.46 19.43 -12.11
C PRO A 484 -6.04 18.86 -13.41
N GLU A 485 -5.47 17.75 -13.92
CA GLU A 485 -5.93 17.08 -15.14
C GLU A 485 -7.19 16.22 -14.93
N VAL A 486 -7.63 16.07 -13.68
CA VAL A 486 -8.77 15.20 -13.34
C VAL A 486 -9.84 15.99 -12.58
N THR A 487 -11.05 15.97 -13.11
CA THR A 487 -12.20 16.61 -12.47
C THR A 487 -12.46 16.04 -11.08
N VAL A 488 -12.64 16.91 -10.10
CA VAL A 488 -13.25 16.54 -8.81
C VAL A 488 -14.75 16.44 -9.01
N ARG A 489 -15.34 15.30 -8.65
CA ARG A 489 -16.77 15.02 -8.91
C ARG A 489 -17.63 15.57 -7.79
N GLU A 490 -18.80 16.00 -8.14
CA GLU A 490 -19.80 16.51 -7.22
C GLU A 490 -20.59 15.38 -6.54
N ARG A 491 -21.29 15.72 -5.47
CA ARG A 491 -22.22 14.82 -4.80
C ARG A 491 -23.31 14.32 -5.76
N GLY A 492 -23.65 13.04 -5.65
CA GLY A 492 -24.80 12.46 -6.34
C GLY A 492 -24.48 11.83 -7.70
N VAL A 493 -23.20 11.77 -8.09
CA VAL A 493 -22.78 11.10 -9.33
C VAL A 493 -22.19 9.72 -9.04
N MET A 494 -22.19 8.88 -10.08
CA MET A 494 -21.50 7.60 -10.06
C MET A 494 -20.07 7.76 -10.57
N GLU A 495 -19.13 7.09 -9.93
CA GLU A 495 -17.71 7.08 -10.28
C GLU A 495 -17.20 5.66 -10.53
N LYS A 496 -16.17 5.52 -11.34
CA LYS A 496 -15.51 4.24 -11.63
C LYS A 496 -14.14 4.46 -12.26
N CYS A 497 -13.32 3.40 -12.32
CA CYS A 497 -12.07 3.43 -13.07
C CYS A 497 -12.28 3.85 -14.52
N THR A 498 -11.43 4.76 -15.00
CA THR A 498 -11.44 5.31 -16.37
C THR A 498 -10.26 4.82 -17.20
N TYR A 499 -9.44 3.87 -16.72
CA TYR A 499 -8.11 3.54 -17.25
C TYR A 499 -7.17 4.75 -17.33
N CYS A 500 -7.31 5.70 -16.39
CA CYS A 500 -6.57 6.96 -16.39
C CYS A 500 -6.74 7.70 -17.72
N VAL A 501 -7.99 7.97 -18.12
CA VAL A 501 -8.34 8.60 -19.41
C VAL A 501 -7.57 9.89 -19.67
N GLN A 502 -7.20 10.66 -18.63
CA GLN A 502 -6.36 11.86 -18.76
C GLN A 502 -4.99 11.53 -19.36
N ARG A 503 -4.37 10.40 -18.98
CA ARG A 503 -3.07 9.95 -19.53
C ARG A 503 -3.21 9.48 -20.97
N ILE A 504 -4.31 8.81 -21.32
CA ILE A 504 -4.65 8.45 -22.68
C ILE A 504 -4.79 9.71 -23.54
N ARG A 505 -5.55 10.69 -23.06
CA ARG A 505 -5.78 11.96 -23.77
C ARG A 505 -4.48 12.77 -23.92
N ALA A 506 -3.63 12.79 -22.90
CA ALA A 506 -2.32 13.44 -23.00
C ALA A 506 -1.44 12.81 -24.10
N ALA A 507 -1.43 11.48 -24.21
CA ALA A 507 -0.72 10.79 -25.29
C ALA A 507 -1.35 11.07 -26.66
N ASP A 508 -2.68 11.09 -26.78
CA ASP A 508 -3.41 11.43 -28.02
C ASP A 508 -3.09 12.86 -28.48
N ILE A 509 -3.11 13.83 -27.58
CA ILE A 509 -2.75 15.23 -27.88
C ILE A 509 -1.31 15.31 -28.39
N ARG A 510 -0.37 14.65 -27.71
CA ARG A 510 1.04 14.61 -28.10
C ARG A 510 1.22 13.97 -29.49
N SER A 511 0.57 12.84 -29.74
CA SER A 511 0.65 12.13 -31.01
C SER A 511 0.16 12.99 -32.17
N ARG A 512 -0.91 13.77 -31.98
CA ARG A 512 -1.44 14.71 -32.97
C ARG A 512 -0.49 15.88 -33.23
N ILE A 513 0.12 16.44 -32.17
CA ILE A 513 1.12 17.51 -32.31
C ILE A 513 2.34 17.00 -33.11
N GLU A 514 2.80 15.79 -32.80
CA GLU A 514 3.93 15.15 -33.45
C GLU A 514 3.57 14.49 -34.80
N LYS A 515 2.30 14.49 -35.20
CA LYS A 515 1.75 13.88 -36.43
C LYS A 515 2.17 12.40 -36.58
N ARG A 516 2.00 11.65 -35.54
CA ARG A 516 2.28 10.21 -35.47
C ARG A 516 1.19 9.47 -34.69
N ASP A 517 1.18 8.17 -34.74
CA ASP A 517 0.35 7.34 -33.87
C ASP A 517 0.92 7.29 -32.43
N ILE A 518 0.07 6.95 -31.45
CA ILE A 518 0.51 6.66 -30.08
C ILE A 518 1.40 5.42 -30.12
N ARG A 519 2.57 5.51 -29.53
CA ARG A 519 3.54 4.39 -29.52
C ARG A 519 3.12 3.34 -28.48
N PRO A 520 3.39 2.05 -28.74
CA PRO A 520 3.22 1.01 -27.73
C PRO A 520 3.99 1.34 -26.45
N GLY A 521 3.32 1.24 -25.29
CA GLY A 521 3.91 1.58 -23.98
C GLY A 521 3.98 3.08 -23.64
N GLU A 522 3.54 3.98 -24.52
CA GLU A 522 3.51 5.43 -24.23
C GLU A 522 2.45 5.78 -23.17
N VAL A 523 1.37 5.04 -23.12
CA VAL A 523 0.34 5.20 -22.08
C VAL A 523 0.58 4.20 -20.96
N VAL A 524 0.90 4.70 -19.78
CA VAL A 524 1.07 3.92 -18.56
C VAL A 524 0.05 4.39 -17.53
N THR A 525 -0.87 3.52 -17.11
CA THR A 525 -1.84 3.87 -16.07
C THR A 525 -1.16 4.04 -14.71
N SER A 526 -1.74 4.84 -13.81
CA SER A 526 -1.16 5.09 -12.49
C SER A 526 -0.97 3.79 -11.67
N CYS A 527 -1.94 2.87 -11.75
CA CYS A 527 -1.85 1.58 -11.07
C CYS A 527 -0.74 0.67 -11.65
N GLN A 528 -0.48 0.74 -12.95
CA GLN A 528 0.65 0.04 -13.57
C GLN A 528 1.98 0.65 -13.13
N ALA A 529 2.10 1.98 -13.19
CA ALA A 529 3.32 2.68 -12.81
C ALA A 529 3.75 2.42 -11.36
N ALA A 530 2.78 2.29 -10.46
CA ALA A 530 3.03 2.06 -9.04
C ALA A 530 3.17 0.58 -8.66
N CYS A 531 2.95 -0.36 -9.57
CA CYS A 531 2.98 -1.78 -9.25
C CYS A 531 4.43 -2.27 -9.10
N PRO A 532 4.90 -2.61 -7.88
CA PRO A 532 6.31 -2.95 -7.65
C PRO A 532 6.71 -4.29 -8.29
N THR A 533 5.75 -5.18 -8.53
CA THR A 533 5.99 -6.49 -9.15
C THR A 533 5.72 -6.49 -10.65
N GLY A 534 5.24 -5.38 -11.23
CA GLY A 534 4.87 -5.32 -12.64
C GLY A 534 3.65 -6.17 -13.02
N ALA A 535 2.82 -6.54 -12.05
CA ALA A 535 1.66 -7.43 -12.25
C ALA A 535 0.57 -6.84 -13.16
N ILE A 536 0.57 -5.55 -13.41
CA ILE A 536 -0.44 -4.84 -14.22
C ILE A 536 0.21 -4.38 -15.53
N GLN A 537 -0.37 -4.77 -16.66
CA GLN A 537 0.03 -4.33 -18.00
C GLN A 537 -1.16 -3.70 -18.72
N PHE A 538 -0.98 -2.50 -19.25
CA PHE A 538 -1.97 -1.73 -19.98
C PHE A 538 -1.48 -1.43 -21.40
N GLY A 539 -2.39 -1.38 -22.37
CA GLY A 539 -2.05 -1.06 -23.75
C GLY A 539 -3.22 -1.22 -24.71
N SER A 540 -2.95 -1.08 -25.99
CA SER A 540 -3.94 -1.30 -27.05
C SER A 540 -3.91 -2.76 -27.55
N LEU A 541 -5.09 -3.35 -27.79
CA LEU A 541 -5.23 -4.67 -28.40
C LEU A 541 -4.74 -4.69 -29.86
N THR A 542 -4.61 -3.52 -30.49
CA THR A 542 -4.07 -3.40 -31.87
C THR A 542 -2.54 -3.56 -31.91
N ASP A 543 -1.87 -3.40 -30.77
CA ASP A 543 -0.41 -3.44 -30.64
C ASP A 543 0.07 -4.86 -30.30
N ARG A 544 0.14 -5.72 -31.29
CA ARG A 544 0.30 -7.19 -31.13
C ARG A 544 1.50 -7.63 -30.30
N ASP A 545 2.59 -6.87 -30.26
CA ASP A 545 3.85 -7.27 -29.62
C ASP A 545 4.04 -6.71 -28.20
N THR A 546 2.99 -6.10 -27.62
CA THR A 546 3.08 -5.57 -26.25
C THR A 546 3.00 -6.67 -25.20
N PRO A 547 3.59 -6.47 -24.01
CA PRO A 547 3.43 -7.38 -22.88
C PRO A 547 1.95 -7.66 -22.55
N MET A 548 1.10 -6.64 -22.60
CA MET A 548 -0.34 -6.75 -22.31
C MET A 548 -1.03 -7.75 -23.25
N VAL A 549 -0.78 -7.67 -24.56
CA VAL A 549 -1.38 -8.58 -25.57
C VAL A 549 -0.80 -9.97 -25.43
N ARG A 550 0.53 -10.11 -25.27
CA ARG A 550 1.16 -11.41 -25.05
C ARG A 550 0.60 -12.12 -23.81
N TRP A 551 0.34 -11.39 -22.72
CA TRP A 551 -0.27 -11.95 -21.52
C TRP A 551 -1.70 -12.41 -21.78
N ARG A 552 -2.50 -11.60 -22.47
CA ARG A 552 -3.88 -11.96 -22.82
C ARG A 552 -3.96 -13.25 -23.66
N GLN A 553 -2.96 -13.53 -24.49
CA GLN A 553 -2.88 -14.71 -25.33
C GLN A 553 -2.38 -15.97 -24.61
N GLN A 554 -1.84 -15.86 -23.41
CA GLN A 554 -1.38 -17.03 -22.65
C GLN A 554 -2.51 -18.02 -22.36
N GLN A 555 -2.16 -19.31 -22.27
CA GLN A 555 -3.12 -20.37 -21.98
C GLN A 555 -3.83 -20.16 -20.62
N ARG A 556 -3.12 -19.68 -19.60
CA ARG A 556 -3.67 -19.36 -18.27
C ARG A 556 -4.44 -18.04 -18.17
N SER A 557 -4.64 -17.33 -19.28
CA SER A 557 -5.44 -16.10 -19.32
C SER A 557 -6.93 -16.41 -19.19
N PHE A 558 -7.68 -15.59 -18.47
CA PHE A 558 -9.14 -15.73 -18.28
C PHE A 558 -9.83 -14.39 -18.07
N ALA A 559 -11.15 -14.40 -18.32
CA ALA A 559 -12.05 -13.30 -17.98
C ALA A 559 -12.84 -13.64 -16.71
N VAL A 560 -12.86 -12.73 -15.75
CA VAL A 560 -13.67 -12.91 -14.53
C VAL A 560 -15.16 -12.83 -14.88
N LEU A 561 -15.99 -13.73 -14.33
CA LEU A 561 -17.43 -13.84 -14.58
C LEU A 561 -17.73 -13.90 -16.08
N HIS A 562 -16.99 -14.71 -16.80
CA HIS A 562 -17.11 -14.91 -18.24
C HIS A 562 -18.53 -15.31 -18.66
N ASP A 563 -19.20 -16.14 -17.86
CA ASP A 563 -20.58 -16.60 -18.01
C ASP A 563 -21.61 -15.46 -18.11
N GLN A 564 -21.27 -14.26 -17.62
CA GLN A 564 -22.14 -13.10 -17.70
C GLN A 564 -22.17 -12.42 -19.09
N GLY A 565 -21.35 -12.88 -20.03
CA GLY A 565 -21.33 -12.40 -21.41
C GLY A 565 -21.01 -10.92 -21.60
N THR A 566 -20.35 -10.28 -20.64
CA THR A 566 -20.07 -8.83 -20.66
C THR A 566 -18.91 -8.44 -21.56
N GLN A 567 -18.12 -9.40 -22.02
CA GLN A 567 -16.92 -9.20 -22.84
C GLN A 567 -15.97 -8.16 -22.23
N PRO A 568 -15.30 -8.46 -21.11
CA PRO A 568 -14.44 -7.52 -20.42
C PRO A 568 -13.15 -7.23 -21.19
N ARG A 569 -12.63 -6.02 -21.05
CA ARG A 569 -11.31 -5.62 -21.59
C ARG A 569 -10.17 -5.82 -20.58
N THR A 570 -10.47 -6.04 -19.30
CA THR A 570 -9.49 -6.51 -18.31
C THR A 570 -9.49 -8.03 -18.29
N TYR A 571 -8.31 -8.64 -18.47
CA TYR A 571 -8.08 -10.08 -18.37
C TYR A 571 -7.11 -10.37 -17.23
N TYR A 572 -7.20 -11.57 -16.70
CA TYR A 572 -6.32 -12.02 -15.62
C TYR A 572 -5.55 -13.24 -16.08
N LEU A 573 -4.34 -13.39 -15.55
CA LEU A 573 -3.59 -14.62 -15.65
C LEU A 573 -3.75 -15.37 -14.33
N ALA A 574 -4.20 -16.60 -14.41
CA ALA A 574 -4.41 -17.46 -13.24
C ALA A 574 -3.13 -17.62 -12.43
N ARG A 575 -3.25 -17.70 -11.12
CA ARG A 575 -2.13 -17.89 -10.19
C ARG A 575 -1.59 -19.30 -10.33
N ILE A 576 -0.27 -19.42 -10.54
CA ILE A 576 0.44 -20.70 -10.51
C ILE A 576 1.25 -20.75 -9.23
N GLU A 577 1.03 -21.79 -8.43
CA GLU A 577 1.70 -22.05 -7.17
C GLU A 577 2.67 -23.21 -7.32
N ASN A 578 3.86 -23.09 -6.75
CA ASN A 578 4.85 -24.18 -6.72
C ASN A 578 5.27 -24.42 -5.27
N PRO A 579 4.39 -25.04 -4.46
CA PRO A 579 4.68 -25.31 -3.07
C PRO A 579 5.77 -26.38 -2.93
N ASN A 580 6.48 -26.34 -1.81
CA ASN A 580 7.41 -27.40 -1.45
C ASN A 580 6.62 -28.60 -0.92
N PRO A 581 6.69 -29.78 -1.61
CA PRO A 581 5.95 -30.98 -1.18
C PRO A 581 6.44 -31.54 0.17
N ASP A 582 7.66 -31.18 0.60
CA ASP A 582 8.22 -31.64 1.87
C ASP A 582 7.70 -30.85 3.09
N LEU A 583 6.97 -29.76 2.87
CA LEU A 583 6.34 -29.01 3.95
C LEU A 583 5.06 -29.71 4.40
N VAL A 584 5.02 -30.02 5.69
CA VAL A 584 3.85 -30.66 6.33
C VAL A 584 2.64 -29.75 6.21
N GLY A 585 1.51 -30.29 5.76
CA GLY A 585 0.23 -29.58 5.64
C GLY A 585 -0.12 -29.08 4.25
N TYR A 586 0.81 -29.10 3.29
CA TYR A 586 0.45 -28.78 1.91
C TYR A 586 -0.35 -29.95 1.28
N ARG A 587 -1.63 -29.74 1.05
CA ARG A 587 -2.47 -30.60 0.21
C ARG A 587 -2.79 -29.84 -1.08
N SER A 588 -2.50 -30.47 -2.23
CA SER A 588 -2.96 -29.93 -3.51
C SER A 588 -4.48 -29.82 -3.47
N ASP A 589 -5.03 -28.65 -3.76
CA ASP A 589 -6.46 -28.45 -4.00
C ASP A 589 -6.89 -29.12 -5.33
N GLU A 590 -6.63 -30.42 -5.46
CA GLU A 590 -7.22 -31.22 -6.53
C GLU A 590 -8.61 -31.66 -6.07
N GLY A 591 -9.62 -30.84 -6.40
CA GLY A 591 -11.01 -31.27 -6.34
C GLY A 591 -11.97 -30.46 -5.49
N SER A 592 -11.98 -29.15 -5.60
CA SER A 592 -13.20 -28.38 -5.32
C SER A 592 -13.49 -27.48 -6.52
N GLY A 593 -14.16 -28.08 -7.51
CA GLY A 593 -14.82 -27.41 -8.62
C GLY A 593 -16.01 -26.59 -8.15
#